data_9ff32fa246951a5782d75468f8034c6a
#
_entry.id   9ff32fa246951a5782d75468f8034c6a
#
_cell.length_a   1.000
_cell.length_b   1.000
_cell.length_c   1.000
_cell.angle_alpha   90.00
_cell.angle_beta   90.00
_cell.angle_gamma   90.00
#
_symmetry.space_group_name_H-M   'P 1'
#
loop_
_entity.id
_entity.type
_entity.pdbx_description
1 polymer ?
#
loop_
_entity_poly.entity_id
_entity_poly.type
_entity_poly.pdbx_seq_one_letter_code
_entity_poly.pdbx_strand_id
1 'polypeptide(L)'
;MKLPLLRKDFTVDEYMIYEAKNIEADAVLLICAILSPMQLSEYAGIARELGLSALVEAHDEKEVEMALAAGARIVGVNNRNLKDFTVDIHNSVRLRELVPENILFVSESGMKTRQDIEELEQNGTNAVLIGETLMRSADKKEVLQELRGQCEKQIFHTQICAYGPKFAVYRKVVNYDESENVRSLSSGGY
;
A
#
# COMPACT_ATOMS: atom_id res chain seq x y z
N MET A 1 16.61 13.44 1.46
CA MET A 1 15.92 12.18 1.75
C MET A 1 15.11 11.83 0.51
N LYS A 2 15.37 10.69 -0.14
CA LYS A 2 14.62 10.26 -1.34
C LYS A 2 13.37 9.51 -0.83
N LEU A 3 12.17 9.96 -1.20
CA LEU A 3 10.93 9.26 -0.88
C LEU A 3 10.77 8.06 -1.81
N PRO A 4 10.32 6.89 -1.31
CA PRO A 4 9.99 5.76 -2.17
C PRO A 4 8.85 6.09 -3.13
N LEU A 5 8.94 5.54 -4.34
CA LEU A 5 7.99 5.79 -5.41
C LEU A 5 7.17 4.53 -5.71
N LEU A 6 5.84 4.64 -5.66
CA LEU A 6 4.93 3.60 -6.15
C LEU A 6 4.48 3.97 -7.58
N ARG A 7 4.75 3.09 -8.55
CA ARG A 7 4.07 3.15 -9.84
C ARG A 7 2.63 2.64 -9.67
N LYS A 8 1.70 3.56 -9.49
CA LYS A 8 0.26 3.27 -9.34
C LYS A 8 -0.39 3.31 -10.73
N ASP A 9 -0.37 2.18 -11.41
CA ASP A 9 -0.89 2.00 -12.77
C ASP A 9 -1.48 0.60 -12.91
N PHE A 10 -2.27 0.34 -13.97
CA PHE A 10 -2.80 -0.97 -14.29
C PHE A 10 -1.69 -1.84 -14.91
N THR A 11 -1.02 -2.63 -14.09
CA THR A 11 0.03 -3.55 -14.55
C THR A 11 -0.63 -4.77 -15.20
N VAL A 12 -0.64 -4.82 -16.52
CA VAL A 12 -1.29 -5.87 -17.33
C VAL A 12 -0.30 -6.74 -18.10
N ASP A 13 0.97 -6.34 -18.11
CA ASP A 13 2.05 -7.02 -18.82
C ASP A 13 3.32 -6.97 -17.97
N GLU A 14 4.12 -8.04 -17.98
CA GLU A 14 5.38 -8.12 -17.23
C GLU A 14 6.37 -7.02 -17.60
N TYR A 15 6.39 -6.57 -18.86
CA TYR A 15 7.21 -5.47 -19.34
C TYR A 15 7.03 -4.20 -18.48
N MET A 16 5.81 -3.94 -17.99
CA MET A 16 5.52 -2.77 -17.17
C MET A 16 6.25 -2.82 -15.83
N ILE A 17 6.58 -4.01 -15.31
CA ILE A 17 7.35 -4.17 -14.08
C ILE A 17 8.82 -3.84 -14.32
N TYR A 18 9.39 -4.30 -15.45
CA TYR A 18 10.74 -3.92 -15.87
C TYR A 18 10.85 -2.42 -16.15
N GLU A 19 9.83 -1.86 -16.79
CA GLU A 19 9.74 -0.41 -17.01
C GLU A 19 9.69 0.35 -15.68
N ALA A 20 8.88 -0.11 -14.71
CA ALA A 20 8.83 0.48 -13.36
C ALA A 20 10.22 0.51 -12.70
N LYS A 21 10.99 -0.59 -12.83
CA LYS A 21 12.36 -0.64 -12.33
C LYS A 21 13.27 0.34 -13.05
N ASN A 22 13.16 0.45 -14.37
CA ASN A 22 13.98 1.35 -15.19
C ASN A 22 13.74 2.83 -14.86
N ILE A 23 12.52 3.21 -14.50
CA ILE A 23 12.19 4.59 -14.06
C ILE A 23 12.43 4.81 -12.56
N GLU A 24 13.16 3.91 -11.91
CA GLU A 24 13.53 3.98 -10.49
C GLU A 24 12.34 3.98 -9.52
N ALA A 25 11.24 3.29 -9.86
CA ALA A 25 10.19 3.02 -8.88
C ALA A 25 10.71 2.07 -7.79
N ASP A 26 10.16 2.19 -6.58
CA ASP A 26 10.43 1.31 -5.45
C ASP A 26 9.33 0.23 -5.28
N ALA A 27 8.15 0.49 -5.87
CA ALA A 27 7.01 -0.41 -5.81
C ALA A 27 6.14 -0.34 -7.06
N VAL A 28 5.40 -1.42 -7.31
CA VAL A 28 4.39 -1.54 -8.35
C VAL A 28 3.04 -1.91 -7.76
N LEU A 29 1.96 -1.60 -8.48
CA LEU A 29 0.60 -2.03 -8.17
C LEU A 29 0.27 -3.27 -8.99
N LEU A 30 -0.25 -4.30 -8.32
CA LEU A 30 -0.84 -5.49 -8.95
C LEU A 30 -2.29 -5.60 -8.49
N ILE A 31 -3.25 -5.70 -9.43
CA ILE A 31 -4.68 -5.62 -9.13
C ILE A 31 -5.32 -6.99 -9.37
N CYS A 32 -5.89 -7.60 -8.34
CA CYS A 32 -6.53 -8.92 -8.41
C CYS A 32 -7.68 -8.95 -9.43
N ALA A 33 -8.45 -7.89 -9.52
CA ALA A 33 -9.61 -7.81 -10.43
C ALA A 33 -9.27 -7.92 -11.94
N ILE A 34 -8.01 -7.65 -12.33
CA ILE A 34 -7.59 -7.66 -13.74
C ILE A 34 -6.53 -8.71 -14.09
N LEU A 35 -5.99 -9.39 -13.08
CA LEU A 35 -4.96 -10.43 -13.25
C LEU A 35 -5.55 -11.81 -12.92
N SER A 36 -5.15 -12.83 -13.67
CA SER A 36 -5.39 -14.21 -13.24
C SER A 36 -4.49 -14.57 -12.05
N PRO A 37 -4.84 -15.59 -11.25
CA PRO A 37 -4.00 -16.04 -10.13
C PRO A 37 -2.57 -16.38 -10.54
N MET A 38 -2.39 -16.94 -11.74
CA MET A 38 -1.07 -17.27 -12.28
C MET A 38 -0.27 -16.01 -12.61
N GLN A 39 -0.86 -15.05 -13.31
CA GLN A 39 -0.22 -13.76 -13.61
C GLN A 39 0.13 -12.99 -12.33
N LEU A 40 -0.77 -12.98 -11.34
CA LEU A 40 -0.52 -12.29 -10.07
C LEU A 40 0.72 -12.87 -9.37
N SER A 41 0.83 -14.20 -9.30
CA SER A 41 1.99 -14.89 -8.70
C SER A 41 3.27 -14.64 -9.48
N GLU A 42 3.22 -14.71 -10.81
CA GLU A 42 4.34 -14.44 -11.70
C GLU A 42 4.83 -13.00 -11.57
N TYR A 43 3.93 -12.04 -11.66
CA TYR A 43 4.28 -10.60 -11.58
C TYR A 43 4.81 -10.21 -10.20
N ALA A 44 4.25 -10.78 -9.12
CA ALA A 44 4.79 -10.61 -7.78
C ALA A 44 6.20 -11.21 -7.65
N GLY A 45 6.46 -12.33 -8.32
CA GLY A 45 7.79 -12.94 -8.43
C GLY A 45 8.78 -12.05 -9.13
N ILE A 46 8.46 -11.54 -10.32
CA ILE A 46 9.30 -10.62 -11.11
C ILE A 46 9.59 -9.34 -10.31
N ALA A 47 8.57 -8.74 -9.68
CA ALA A 47 8.76 -7.55 -8.85
C ALA A 47 9.79 -7.81 -7.74
N ARG A 48 9.67 -8.96 -7.06
CA ARG A 48 10.59 -9.36 -5.98
C ARG A 48 12.02 -9.57 -6.47
N GLU A 49 12.21 -10.23 -7.62
CA GLU A 49 13.53 -10.46 -8.22
C GLU A 49 14.22 -9.15 -8.61
N LEU A 50 13.45 -8.16 -9.05
CA LEU A 50 13.92 -6.82 -9.37
C LEU A 50 14.11 -5.92 -8.13
N GLY A 51 13.80 -6.42 -6.93
CA GLY A 51 13.88 -5.65 -5.69
C GLY A 51 12.81 -4.57 -5.58
N LEU A 52 11.65 -4.76 -6.26
CA LEU A 52 10.48 -3.91 -6.13
C LEU A 52 9.52 -4.50 -5.09
N SER A 53 8.85 -3.65 -4.33
CA SER A 53 7.68 -4.06 -3.54
C SER A 53 6.45 -4.16 -4.45
N ALA A 54 5.56 -5.13 -4.18
CA ALA A 54 4.27 -5.23 -4.84
C ALA A 54 3.17 -4.87 -3.84
N LEU A 55 2.39 -3.83 -4.16
CA LEU A 55 1.12 -3.54 -3.51
C LEU A 55 0.05 -4.32 -4.27
N VAL A 56 -0.52 -5.36 -3.64
CA VAL A 56 -1.53 -6.21 -4.26
C VAL A 56 -2.91 -5.69 -3.85
N GLU A 57 -3.63 -5.10 -4.81
CA GLU A 57 -4.94 -4.49 -4.61
C GLU A 57 -6.06 -5.53 -4.72
N ALA A 58 -6.95 -5.55 -3.72
CA ALA A 58 -8.11 -6.42 -3.61
C ALA A 58 -9.37 -5.60 -3.26
N HIS A 59 -10.56 -6.10 -3.65
CA HIS A 59 -11.85 -5.45 -3.43
C HIS A 59 -12.83 -6.28 -2.61
N ASP A 60 -12.63 -7.58 -2.55
CA ASP A 60 -13.49 -8.52 -1.82
C ASP A 60 -12.67 -9.67 -1.19
N GLU A 61 -13.35 -10.57 -0.49
CA GLU A 61 -12.75 -11.70 0.23
C GLU A 61 -11.98 -12.64 -0.71
N LYS A 62 -12.52 -12.92 -1.91
CA LYS A 62 -11.90 -13.84 -2.86
C LYS A 62 -10.61 -13.26 -3.42
N GLU A 63 -10.59 -11.95 -3.65
CA GLU A 63 -9.40 -11.25 -4.11
C GLU A 63 -8.35 -11.16 -3.00
N VAL A 64 -8.74 -11.00 -1.73
CA VAL A 64 -7.82 -11.09 -0.59
C VAL A 64 -7.21 -12.50 -0.50
N GLU A 65 -8.03 -13.56 -0.61
CA GLU A 65 -7.53 -14.94 -0.64
C GLU A 65 -6.55 -15.17 -1.81
N MET A 66 -6.87 -14.64 -2.99
CA MET A 66 -6.00 -14.72 -4.17
C MET A 66 -4.67 -13.99 -3.95
N ALA A 67 -4.69 -12.80 -3.35
CA ALA A 67 -3.50 -12.04 -3.00
C ALA A 67 -2.61 -12.82 -2.02
N LEU A 68 -3.20 -13.39 -0.97
CA LEU A 68 -2.48 -14.20 0.01
C LEU A 68 -1.89 -15.47 -0.61
N ALA A 69 -2.64 -16.16 -1.47
CA ALA A 69 -2.17 -17.35 -2.20
C ALA A 69 -1.00 -17.04 -3.15
N ALA A 70 -0.97 -15.83 -3.73
CA ALA A 70 0.15 -15.36 -4.56
C ALA A 70 1.38 -14.93 -3.72
N GLY A 71 1.32 -15.01 -2.40
CA GLY A 71 2.41 -14.64 -1.50
C GLY A 71 2.58 -13.13 -1.32
N ALA A 72 1.49 -12.36 -1.39
CA ALA A 72 1.51 -10.92 -1.15
C ALA A 72 2.06 -10.61 0.24
N ARG A 73 2.98 -9.65 0.32
CA ARG A 73 3.53 -9.10 1.57
C ARG A 73 2.88 -7.78 1.95
N ILE A 74 2.21 -7.14 0.99
CA ILE A 74 1.46 -5.91 1.15
C ILE A 74 0.15 -6.11 0.42
N VAL A 75 -0.96 -6.11 1.15
CA VAL A 75 -2.33 -6.18 0.59
C VAL A 75 -2.96 -4.81 0.72
N GLY A 76 -3.44 -4.28 -0.39
CA GLY A 76 -4.23 -3.05 -0.44
C GLY A 76 -5.71 -3.38 -0.63
N VAL A 77 -6.58 -2.81 0.19
CA VAL A 77 -8.03 -2.93 -0.02
C VAL A 77 -8.56 -1.61 -0.56
N ASN A 78 -9.10 -1.66 -1.77
CA ASN A 78 -9.70 -0.48 -2.38
C ASN A 78 -11.17 -0.35 -1.97
N ASN A 79 -11.44 0.71 -1.20
CA ASN A 79 -12.80 1.03 -0.72
C ASN A 79 -13.70 1.59 -1.83
N ARG A 80 -13.17 1.84 -3.01
CA ARG A 80 -13.94 2.27 -4.18
C ARG A 80 -14.40 1.07 -4.98
N ASN A 81 -15.70 0.90 -5.09
CA ASN A 81 -16.28 -0.06 -6.02
C ASN A 81 -16.02 0.41 -7.47
N LEU A 82 -15.36 -0.43 -8.26
CA LEU A 82 -15.00 -0.08 -9.64
C LEU A 82 -16.20 -0.08 -10.61
N LYS A 83 -17.37 -0.61 -10.20
CA LYS A 83 -18.56 -0.71 -11.07
C LYS A 83 -19.43 0.55 -11.01
N ASP A 84 -19.61 1.10 -9.81
CA ASP A 84 -20.52 2.23 -9.56
C ASP A 84 -19.81 3.45 -8.91
N PHE A 85 -18.52 3.31 -8.64
CA PHE A 85 -17.65 4.31 -8.00
C PHE A 85 -18.08 4.74 -6.59
N THR A 86 -18.97 3.99 -5.95
CA THR A 86 -19.28 4.18 -4.54
C THR A 86 -18.04 3.91 -3.68
N VAL A 87 -17.96 4.58 -2.54
CA VAL A 87 -16.81 4.48 -1.63
C VAL A 87 -17.30 4.20 -0.22
N ASP A 88 -16.83 3.10 0.37
CA ASP A 88 -17.14 2.71 1.74
C ASP A 88 -15.88 2.20 2.46
N ILE A 89 -15.39 2.97 3.45
CA ILE A 89 -14.19 2.62 4.23
C ILE A 89 -14.38 1.35 5.07
N HIS A 90 -15.63 0.99 5.42
CA HIS A 90 -15.93 -0.23 6.16
C HIS A 90 -15.56 -1.50 5.38
N ASN A 91 -15.35 -1.41 4.05
CA ASN A 91 -14.80 -2.52 3.29
C ASN A 91 -13.39 -2.89 3.78
N SER A 92 -12.52 -1.90 4.01
CA SER A 92 -11.19 -2.15 4.60
C SER A 92 -11.31 -2.69 6.02
N VAL A 93 -12.23 -2.16 6.84
CA VAL A 93 -12.44 -2.62 8.22
C VAL A 93 -12.79 -4.11 8.24
N ARG A 94 -13.73 -4.52 7.39
CA ARG A 94 -14.20 -5.90 7.27
C ARG A 94 -13.13 -6.86 6.73
N LEU A 95 -12.43 -6.46 5.68
CA LEU A 95 -11.45 -7.33 5.02
C LEU A 95 -10.11 -7.43 5.77
N ARG A 96 -9.82 -6.49 6.69
CA ARG A 96 -8.62 -6.54 7.51
C ARG A 96 -8.51 -7.83 8.32
N GLU A 97 -9.64 -8.36 8.81
CA GLU A 97 -9.70 -9.57 9.61
C GLU A 97 -9.22 -10.83 8.86
N LEU A 98 -9.27 -10.79 7.53
CA LEU A 98 -8.83 -11.90 6.67
C LEU A 98 -7.32 -11.90 6.39
N VAL A 99 -6.65 -10.78 6.69
CA VAL A 99 -5.22 -10.61 6.38
C VAL A 99 -4.39 -10.85 7.64
N PRO A 100 -3.44 -11.81 7.63
CA PRO A 100 -2.56 -12.09 8.77
C PRO A 100 -1.77 -10.85 9.22
N GLU A 101 -1.46 -10.77 10.53
CA GLU A 101 -0.78 -9.60 11.13
C GLU A 101 0.62 -9.34 10.58
N ASN A 102 1.31 -10.38 10.12
CA ASN A 102 2.63 -10.27 9.51
C ASN A 102 2.62 -9.74 8.06
N ILE A 103 1.43 -9.52 7.49
CA ILE A 103 1.25 -8.93 6.15
C ILE A 103 0.80 -7.48 6.31
N LEU A 104 1.47 -6.56 5.62
CA LEU A 104 1.11 -5.16 5.66
C LEU A 104 -0.23 -4.94 4.97
N PHE A 105 -1.13 -4.24 5.67
CA PHE A 105 -2.46 -3.91 5.17
C PHE A 105 -2.58 -2.42 4.86
N VAL A 106 -3.01 -2.09 3.66
CA VAL A 106 -3.19 -0.72 3.16
C VAL A 106 -4.66 -0.49 2.85
N SER A 107 -5.27 0.54 3.43
CA SER A 107 -6.61 0.98 3.04
C SER A 107 -6.50 2.04 1.94
N GLU A 108 -7.20 1.82 0.82
CA GLU A 108 -7.12 2.68 -0.36
C GLU A 108 -8.46 3.35 -0.65
N SER A 109 -8.42 4.63 -0.96
CA SER A 109 -9.59 5.46 -1.28
C SER A 109 -10.55 5.72 -0.10
N GLY A 110 -11.22 6.86 -0.13
CA GLY A 110 -12.36 7.16 0.73
C GLY A 110 -12.05 7.95 2.00
N MET A 111 -10.84 7.95 2.50
CA MET A 111 -10.47 8.69 3.70
C MET A 111 -10.54 10.20 3.46
N LYS A 112 -11.33 10.90 4.28
CA LYS A 112 -11.58 12.34 4.17
C LYS A 112 -11.30 13.09 5.46
N THR A 113 -11.44 12.44 6.61
CA THR A 113 -11.36 13.04 7.94
C THR A 113 -10.34 12.32 8.80
N ARG A 114 -9.91 12.98 9.89
CA ARG A 114 -9.07 12.35 10.91
C ARG A 114 -9.78 11.13 11.54
N GLN A 115 -11.09 11.21 11.73
CA GLN A 115 -11.87 10.12 12.30
C GLN A 115 -11.82 8.85 11.44
N ASP A 116 -11.87 8.98 10.11
CA ASP A 116 -11.69 7.84 9.20
C ASP A 116 -10.33 7.15 9.41
N ILE A 117 -9.29 7.96 9.64
CA ILE A 117 -7.94 7.45 9.89
C ILE A 117 -7.86 6.74 11.25
N GLU A 118 -8.48 7.30 12.29
CA GLU A 118 -8.51 6.71 13.63
C GLU A 118 -9.24 5.36 13.65
N GLU A 119 -10.35 5.24 12.94
CA GLU A 119 -11.06 3.98 12.79
C GLU A 119 -10.18 2.90 12.14
N LEU A 120 -9.49 3.24 11.05
CA LEU A 120 -8.56 2.34 10.38
C LEU A 120 -7.34 2.00 11.25
N GLU A 121 -6.82 2.94 12.03
CA GLU A 121 -5.73 2.69 12.98
C GLU A 121 -6.14 1.69 14.06
N GLN A 122 -7.35 1.83 14.62
CA GLN A 122 -7.90 0.93 15.64
C GLN A 122 -8.15 -0.48 15.10
N ASN A 123 -8.50 -0.59 13.83
CA ASN A 123 -8.69 -1.86 13.13
C ASN A 123 -7.35 -2.57 12.77
N GLY A 124 -6.19 -1.93 13.01
CA GLY A 124 -4.88 -2.51 12.70
C GLY A 124 -4.42 -2.31 11.25
N THR A 125 -4.98 -1.33 10.54
CA THR A 125 -4.50 -0.90 9.22
C THR A 125 -3.10 -0.28 9.36
N ASN A 126 -2.15 -0.74 8.54
CA ASN A 126 -0.75 -0.29 8.62
C ASN A 126 -0.48 1.00 7.85
N ALA A 127 -1.23 1.24 6.76
CA ALA A 127 -1.06 2.43 5.93
C ALA A 127 -2.35 2.79 5.21
N VAL A 128 -2.42 4.02 4.71
CA VAL A 128 -3.51 4.49 3.85
C VAL A 128 -2.99 5.09 2.55
N LEU A 129 -3.71 4.89 1.46
CA LEU A 129 -3.43 5.49 0.16
C LEU A 129 -4.52 6.50 -0.18
N ILE A 130 -4.14 7.78 -0.18
CA ILE A 130 -5.08 8.89 -0.35
C ILE A 130 -4.68 9.72 -1.57
N GLY A 131 -5.57 9.85 -2.52
CA GLY A 131 -5.36 10.69 -3.71
C GLY A 131 -6.37 11.82 -3.80
N GLU A 132 -7.63 11.48 -3.97
CA GLU A 132 -8.70 12.44 -4.29
C GLU A 132 -8.82 13.55 -3.24
N THR A 133 -8.84 13.22 -1.96
CA THR A 133 -8.96 14.17 -0.85
C THR A 133 -7.86 15.22 -0.90
N LEU A 134 -6.61 14.80 -1.10
CA LEU A 134 -5.47 15.71 -1.19
C LEU A 134 -5.49 16.53 -2.48
N MET A 135 -5.86 15.91 -3.62
CA MET A 135 -5.88 16.62 -4.91
C MET A 135 -6.98 17.67 -5.00
N ARG A 136 -8.11 17.46 -4.30
CA ARG A 136 -9.22 18.44 -4.26
C ARG A 136 -8.96 19.58 -3.28
N SER A 137 -8.03 19.44 -2.34
CA SER A 137 -7.74 20.48 -1.34
C SER A 137 -6.97 21.65 -1.95
N ALA A 138 -7.25 22.86 -1.47
CA ALA A 138 -6.49 24.06 -1.79
C ALA A 138 -5.08 23.98 -1.15
N ASP A 139 -5.00 23.56 0.12
CA ASP A 139 -3.75 23.31 0.84
C ASP A 139 -3.60 21.84 1.21
N LYS A 140 -2.74 21.15 0.46
CA LYS A 140 -2.46 19.71 0.65
C LYS A 140 -1.70 19.43 1.95
N LYS A 141 -0.88 20.38 2.38
CA LYS A 141 -0.09 20.27 3.61
C LYS A 141 -0.98 20.35 4.83
N GLU A 142 -1.90 21.31 4.84
CA GLU A 142 -2.86 21.49 5.93
C GLU A 142 -3.75 20.25 6.09
N VAL A 143 -4.37 19.78 5.00
CA VAL A 143 -5.20 18.58 5.01
C VAL A 143 -4.41 17.33 5.45
N LEU A 144 -3.16 17.20 4.99
CA LEU A 144 -2.32 16.10 5.42
C LEU A 144 -2.01 16.16 6.92
N GLN A 145 -1.78 17.37 7.47
CA GLN A 145 -1.57 17.56 8.91
C GLN A 145 -2.83 17.25 9.71
N GLU A 146 -4.00 17.66 9.22
CA GLU A 146 -5.30 17.34 9.81
C GLU A 146 -5.54 15.84 9.88
N LEU A 147 -5.37 15.14 8.75
CA LEU A 147 -5.52 13.69 8.67
C LEU A 147 -4.55 12.94 9.61
N ARG A 148 -3.34 13.46 9.81
CA ARG A 148 -2.35 12.90 10.75
C ARG A 148 -2.72 13.10 12.21
N GLY A 149 -3.49 14.14 12.53
CA GLY A 149 -3.73 14.57 13.90
C GLY A 149 -2.52 15.27 14.55
N GLN A 150 -2.74 15.90 15.68
CA GLN A 150 -1.68 16.52 16.51
C GLN A 150 -1.00 15.44 17.36
N CYS A 151 -0.15 14.64 16.78
CA CYS A 151 0.66 13.68 17.53
C CYS A 151 2.06 14.27 17.76
N GLU A 152 2.30 14.84 18.94
CA GLU A 152 3.55 15.54 19.29
C GLU A 152 4.78 14.63 19.43
N LYS A 153 4.69 13.30 19.40
CA LYS A 153 5.85 12.41 19.71
C LYS A 153 5.93 11.07 18.99
N GLN A 154 5.29 10.87 17.85
CA GLN A 154 5.63 9.70 17.03
C GLN A 154 6.18 10.17 15.69
N ILE A 155 7.41 9.76 15.39
CA ILE A 155 8.07 10.06 14.11
C ILE A 155 7.30 9.30 13.02
N PHE A 156 6.33 9.98 12.42
CA PHE A 156 5.66 9.48 11.22
C PHE A 156 6.54 9.82 10.03
N HIS A 157 7.15 8.83 9.42
CA HIS A 157 7.68 9.00 8.09
C HIS A 157 6.52 9.04 7.09
N THR A 158 6.09 10.25 6.77
CA THR A 158 5.17 10.49 5.67
C THR A 158 5.93 10.28 4.38
N GLN A 159 5.68 9.19 3.69
CA GLN A 159 6.19 8.97 2.36
C GLN A 159 5.10 9.36 1.37
N ILE A 160 5.26 10.53 0.77
CA ILE A 160 4.43 10.97 -0.36
C ILE A 160 5.09 10.39 -1.60
N CYS A 161 4.43 9.43 -2.23
CA CYS A 161 4.87 8.88 -3.49
C CYS A 161 3.92 9.36 -4.57
N ALA A 162 4.37 10.25 -5.42
CA ALA A 162 3.63 10.69 -6.59
C ALA A 162 4.50 10.54 -7.83
N TYR A 163 4.20 9.53 -8.64
CA TYR A 163 4.53 9.59 -10.05
C TYR A 163 3.23 9.42 -10.84
N GLY A 164 2.85 10.50 -11.52
CA GLY A 164 1.54 10.64 -12.15
C GLY A 164 0.61 11.55 -11.34
N PRO A 165 -0.44 12.11 -11.96
CA PRO A 165 -1.20 13.24 -11.39
C PRO A 165 -2.08 12.93 -10.18
N LYS A 166 -1.97 11.80 -9.48
CA LYS A 166 -3.08 11.38 -8.60
C LYS A 166 -2.80 10.79 -7.21
N PHE A 167 -1.56 10.51 -6.71
CA PHE A 167 -1.51 9.69 -5.48
C PHE A 167 -0.49 10.09 -4.42
N ALA A 168 -0.91 10.03 -3.15
CA ALA A 168 -0.06 10.10 -1.97
C ALA A 168 -0.25 8.84 -1.11
N VAL A 169 0.84 8.23 -0.64
CA VAL A 169 0.81 7.12 0.31
C VAL A 169 1.22 7.63 1.69
N TYR A 170 0.38 7.38 2.67
CA TYR A 170 0.65 7.69 4.07
C TYR A 170 0.96 6.39 4.82
N ARG A 171 2.11 6.31 5.47
CA ARG A 171 2.51 5.15 6.29
C ARG A 171 2.66 5.56 7.75
N LYS A 172 2.01 4.83 8.66
CA LYS A 172 2.38 4.80 10.07
C LYS A 172 3.60 3.89 10.21
N VAL A 173 4.75 4.41 10.61
CA VAL A 173 5.88 3.56 10.98
C VAL A 173 5.65 3.13 12.42
N VAL A 174 5.28 1.87 12.62
CA VAL A 174 5.52 1.18 13.88
C VAL A 174 7.03 0.99 13.97
N ASN A 175 7.66 1.39 15.09
CA ASN A 175 9.08 1.18 15.34
C ASN A 175 9.42 -0.29 15.10
N TYR A 176 10.02 -0.57 13.96
CA TYR A 176 10.75 -1.81 13.76
C TYR A 176 12.13 -1.57 14.37
N ASP A 177 12.42 -2.24 15.46
CA ASP A 177 13.75 -2.22 16.07
C ASP A 177 14.73 -2.86 15.09
N GLU A 178 15.56 -2.02 14.46
CA GLU A 178 16.61 -2.47 13.53
C GLU A 178 17.66 -3.38 14.19
N SER A 179 17.61 -3.57 15.51
CA SER A 179 18.59 -4.34 16.26
C SER A 179 18.49 -5.86 16.08
N GLU A 180 17.34 -6.40 15.63
CA GLU A 180 17.18 -7.85 15.45
C GLU A 180 17.57 -8.38 14.07
N ASN A 181 17.63 -7.54 13.03
CA ASN A 181 17.87 -8.00 11.65
C ASN A 181 19.34 -7.94 11.21
N VAL A 182 20.25 -7.39 12.01
CA VAL A 182 21.69 -7.35 11.67
C VAL A 182 22.45 -8.58 12.17
N ARG A 183 21.87 -9.39 13.07
CA ARG A 183 22.52 -10.58 13.62
C ARG A 183 22.42 -11.87 12.81
N SER A 184 21.57 -11.91 11.78
CA SER A 184 21.37 -13.14 10.98
C SER A 184 22.18 -13.21 9.68
N LEU A 185 22.93 -12.16 9.32
CA LEU A 185 23.73 -12.12 8.09
C LEU A 185 25.25 -12.22 8.31
N SER A 186 25.73 -12.38 9.55
CA SER A 186 27.18 -12.47 9.84
C SER A 186 27.69 -13.85 10.24
N SER A 187 26.91 -14.93 10.05
CA SER A 187 27.35 -16.30 10.31
C SER A 187 27.02 -17.24 9.15
N GLY A 188 27.79 -17.13 8.09
CA GLY A 188 27.75 -18.02 6.93
C GLY A 188 28.97 -17.78 6.08
N GLY A 189 30.14 -18.04 6.63
CA GLY A 189 31.37 -18.17 5.87
C GLY A 189 31.45 -19.53 5.20
N TYR A 190 32.07 -19.53 4.06
CA TYR A 190 32.50 -20.49 3.06
C TYR A 190 31.63 -20.56 1.83
#